data_7bba296ea81dbb53cdd2b615138ba802
#
_entry.id   7bba296ea81dbb53cdd2b615138ba802
#
_cell.length_a   1.000
_cell.length_b   1.000
_cell.length_c   1.000
_cell.angle_alpha   90.00
_cell.angle_beta   90.00
_cell.angle_gamma   90.00
#
_symmetry.space_group_name_H-M   'P 1'
#
loop_
_entity.id
_entity.type
_entity.pdbx_description
1 polymer ?
#
loop_
_entity_poly.entity_id
_entity_poly.type
_entity_poly.pdbx_seq_one_letter_code
_entity_poly.pdbx_strand_id
1 'polypeptide(L)'
;MLENIHDKFFKKVFSNVENVRDFLYTSLPLDIQNSIEFDGLTIDPTSYISNEMKDNFCDIVVKTKLKGTVATVPYDVDIYILMEHKSYYDKAIFIQLLKYMLLMWEKDIAEKKPLRVIIPLVFYHGKRKWDIPLQFIEQFKLKDELKKYLLNFKYILFDTNIKNFENDPILKNNIFLLTALLLMKSVFKKDFESIIKIFEFWEDKGFFENKEALLLELRKL
;
A
#
# COMPACT_ATOMS: atom_id res chain seq x y z
N MET A 1 -5.71 12.39 17.67
CA MET A 1 -5.23 11.24 18.52
C MET A 1 -5.63 9.89 17.93
N LEU A 2 -6.84 9.70 17.40
CA LEU A 2 -7.27 8.43 16.75
C LEU A 2 -6.52 8.15 15.44
N GLU A 3 -6.24 9.16 14.61
CA GLU A 3 -5.46 9.01 13.37
C GLU A 3 -4.09 8.36 13.61
N ASN A 4 -3.43 8.76 14.68
CA ASN A 4 -2.10 8.22 15.02
C ASN A 4 -2.12 6.72 15.38
N ILE A 5 -3.25 6.16 15.82
CA ILE A 5 -3.36 4.72 16.14
C ILE A 5 -3.47 3.90 14.85
N HIS A 6 -4.28 4.34 13.89
CA HIS A 6 -4.43 3.66 12.61
C HIS A 6 -3.12 3.64 11.81
N ASP A 7 -2.42 4.77 11.76
CA ASP A 7 -1.13 4.87 11.07
C ASP A 7 -0.06 4.00 11.74
N LYS A 8 -0.01 4.00 13.07
CA LYS A 8 0.92 3.15 13.82
C LYS A 8 0.65 1.66 13.57
N PHE A 9 -0.64 1.28 13.56
CA PHE A 9 -1.02 -0.09 13.29
C PHE A 9 -0.66 -0.50 11.86
N PHE A 10 -1.00 0.33 10.86
CA PHE A 10 -0.64 0.11 9.48
C PHE A 10 0.89 -0.07 9.32
N LYS A 11 1.68 0.86 9.85
CA LYS A 11 3.16 0.78 9.81
C LYS A 11 3.70 -0.47 10.49
N LYS A 12 3.10 -0.89 11.60
CA LYS A 12 3.50 -2.13 12.29
C LYS A 12 3.21 -3.36 11.44
N VAL A 13 2.03 -3.47 10.82
CA VAL A 13 1.66 -4.60 9.94
C VAL A 13 2.61 -4.69 8.75
N PHE A 14 2.87 -3.57 8.10
CA PHE A 14 3.67 -3.48 6.88
C PHE A 14 5.15 -3.18 7.13
N SER A 15 5.64 -3.25 8.37
CA SER A 15 7.07 -3.30 8.67
C SER A 15 7.69 -4.66 8.37
N ASN A 16 6.87 -5.71 8.23
CA ASN A 16 7.30 -7.04 7.84
C ASN A 16 7.25 -7.17 6.30
N VAL A 17 8.37 -7.52 5.69
CA VAL A 17 8.49 -7.63 4.22
C VAL A 17 7.63 -8.74 3.64
N GLU A 18 7.37 -9.83 4.39
CA GLU A 18 6.48 -10.90 3.96
C GLU A 18 5.04 -10.43 3.87
N ASN A 19 4.57 -9.66 4.85
CA ASN A 19 3.25 -9.03 4.80
C ASN A 19 3.14 -8.08 3.61
N VAL A 20 4.17 -7.29 3.34
CA VAL A 20 4.21 -6.40 2.17
C VAL A 20 4.13 -7.21 0.89
N ARG A 21 4.93 -8.26 0.75
CA ARG A 21 4.93 -9.12 -0.43
C ARG A 21 3.55 -9.72 -0.69
N ASP A 22 2.96 -10.35 0.31
CA ASP A 22 1.67 -11.03 0.19
C ASP A 22 0.53 -10.03 -0.09
N PHE A 23 0.59 -8.85 0.53
CA PHE A 23 -0.34 -7.76 0.24
C PHE A 23 -0.20 -7.25 -1.21
N LEU A 24 1.01 -7.06 -1.71
CA LEU A 24 1.23 -6.61 -3.08
C LEU A 24 0.75 -7.64 -4.11
N TYR A 25 0.91 -8.93 -3.86
CA TYR A 25 0.32 -9.98 -4.70
C TYR A 25 -1.22 -9.89 -4.77
N THR A 26 -1.88 -9.50 -3.68
CA THR A 26 -3.34 -9.37 -3.65
C THR A 26 -3.82 -8.03 -4.23
N SER A 27 -3.04 -6.97 -4.08
CA SER A 27 -3.48 -5.58 -4.36
C SER A 27 -3.11 -5.08 -5.74
N LEU A 28 -1.96 -5.49 -6.27
CA LEU A 28 -1.48 -4.99 -7.56
C LEU A 28 -2.26 -5.61 -8.74
N PRO A 29 -2.47 -4.85 -9.83
CA PRO A 29 -2.93 -5.39 -11.11
C PRO A 29 -1.95 -6.44 -11.67
N LEU A 30 -2.47 -7.43 -12.40
CA LEU A 30 -1.68 -8.55 -12.94
C LEU A 30 -0.55 -8.10 -13.88
N ASP A 31 -0.75 -7.06 -14.65
CA ASP A 31 0.28 -6.48 -15.53
C ASP A 31 1.47 -5.96 -14.73
N ILE A 32 1.22 -5.32 -13.59
CA ILE A 32 2.27 -4.87 -12.68
C ILE A 32 2.93 -6.06 -11.98
N GLN A 33 2.15 -7.04 -11.48
CA GLN A 33 2.69 -8.25 -10.85
C GLN A 33 3.63 -9.02 -11.80
N ASN A 34 3.27 -9.09 -13.07
CA ASN A 34 4.08 -9.76 -14.09
C ASN A 34 5.35 -8.99 -14.44
N SER A 35 5.38 -7.68 -14.17
CA SER A 35 6.48 -6.80 -14.52
C SER A 35 7.52 -6.62 -13.42
N ILE A 36 7.22 -6.96 -12.15
CA ILE A 36 8.13 -6.74 -11.02
C ILE A 36 8.58 -8.03 -10.36
N GLU A 37 9.76 -8.01 -9.74
CA GLU A 37 10.25 -9.12 -8.94
C GLU A 37 9.69 -9.05 -7.52
N PHE A 38 9.15 -10.17 -7.03
CA PHE A 38 8.69 -10.29 -5.64
C PHE A 38 9.76 -10.86 -4.71
N ASP A 39 10.73 -11.58 -5.27
CA ASP A 39 11.90 -12.05 -4.54
C ASP A 39 12.88 -10.87 -4.39
N GLY A 40 13.32 -10.64 -3.16
CA GLY A 40 14.22 -9.51 -2.88
C GLY A 40 13.53 -8.16 -2.70
N LEU A 41 12.21 -8.12 -2.49
CA LEU A 41 11.53 -6.93 -2.00
C LEU A 41 12.19 -6.41 -0.72
N THR A 42 12.39 -5.10 -0.64
CA THR A 42 12.88 -4.44 0.56
C THR A 42 11.99 -3.24 0.90
N ILE A 43 11.85 -2.99 2.20
CA ILE A 43 11.20 -1.78 2.68
C ILE A 43 12.30 -0.72 2.75
N ASP A 44 12.15 0.34 1.95
CA ASP A 44 13.10 1.44 1.95
C ASP A 44 12.90 2.26 3.25
N PRO A 45 13.95 2.43 4.06
CA PRO A 45 13.83 3.29 5.24
C PRO A 45 13.44 4.70 4.78
N THR A 46 12.30 5.19 5.30
CA THR A 46 11.68 6.47 4.95
C THR A 46 12.51 7.70 5.37
N SER A 47 13.82 7.64 5.22
CA SER A 47 14.75 8.74 5.48
C SER A 47 14.74 9.82 4.38
N TYR A 48 13.70 9.82 3.51
CA TYR A 48 13.60 10.77 2.40
C TYR A 48 13.20 12.18 2.81
N ILE A 49 13.14 12.49 4.11
CA ILE A 49 12.43 13.66 4.57
C ILE A 49 13.34 14.55 5.38
N SER A 50 13.41 15.80 4.94
CA SER A 50 14.00 16.88 5.72
C SER A 50 13.26 17.03 7.06
N ASN A 51 13.98 17.50 8.09
CA ASN A 51 13.42 17.70 9.42
C ASN A 51 12.20 18.66 9.45
N GLU A 52 11.97 19.42 8.38
CA GLU A 52 10.86 20.34 8.21
C GLU A 52 9.55 19.69 7.77
N MET A 53 9.60 18.43 7.34
CA MET A 53 8.42 17.69 6.83
C MET A 53 8.05 16.48 7.68
N LYS A 54 8.48 16.41 8.93
CA LYS A 54 8.23 15.26 9.83
C LYS A 54 6.74 14.90 10.02
N ASP A 55 5.83 15.80 9.69
CA ASP A 55 4.39 15.62 9.87
C ASP A 55 3.63 15.17 8.60
N ASN A 56 4.32 14.99 7.44
CA ASN A 56 3.69 14.69 6.15
C ASN A 56 4.32 13.49 5.44
N PHE A 57 4.38 12.33 6.09
CA PHE A 57 5.08 11.15 5.55
C PHE A 57 4.20 10.25 4.70
N CYS A 58 4.77 9.78 3.57
CA CYS A 58 4.43 8.49 2.99
C CYS A 58 4.60 7.40 4.05
N ASP A 59 3.63 6.52 4.15
CA ASP A 59 3.67 5.51 5.19
C ASP A 59 4.74 4.45 4.94
N ILE A 60 4.85 3.95 3.72
CA ILE A 60 5.80 2.89 3.37
C ILE A 60 6.26 3.03 1.91
N VAL A 61 7.56 2.88 1.69
CA VAL A 61 8.15 2.75 0.36
C VAL A 61 8.74 1.37 0.22
N VAL A 62 8.29 0.63 -0.78
CA VAL A 62 8.80 -0.70 -1.11
C VAL A 62 9.65 -0.61 -2.35
N LYS A 63 10.87 -1.14 -2.28
CA LYS A 63 11.78 -1.24 -3.41
C LYS A 63 11.76 -2.65 -3.98
N THR A 64 11.68 -2.75 -5.30
CA THR A 64 11.79 -4.00 -6.07
C THR A 64 12.50 -3.74 -7.41
N LYS A 65 12.63 -4.77 -8.21
CA LYS A 65 13.24 -4.71 -9.55
C LYS A 65 12.22 -5.02 -10.64
N LEU A 66 12.48 -4.52 -11.84
CA LEU A 66 11.73 -4.88 -13.03
C LEU A 66 12.16 -6.29 -13.47
N LYS A 67 11.18 -7.18 -13.72
CA LYS A 67 11.43 -8.51 -14.29
C LYS A 67 11.95 -8.41 -15.71
N GLY A 68 12.90 -9.27 -16.04
CA GLY A 68 13.31 -9.47 -17.44
C GLY A 68 13.89 -8.20 -18.07
N THR A 69 14.76 -7.52 -17.37
CA THR A 69 15.59 -6.46 -17.98
C THR A 69 16.27 -7.05 -19.19
N VAL A 70 15.69 -6.76 -20.35
CA VAL A 70 16.21 -7.17 -21.65
C VAL A 70 17.64 -6.63 -21.71
N ALA A 71 18.57 -7.40 -22.21
CA ALA A 71 19.99 -7.06 -22.34
C ALA A 71 20.28 -5.74 -23.09
N THR A 72 19.24 -5.04 -23.53
CA THR A 72 19.28 -3.73 -24.21
C THR A 72 19.14 -2.54 -23.26
N VAL A 73 18.72 -2.74 -21.98
CA VAL A 73 18.67 -1.65 -21.00
C VAL A 73 19.87 -1.83 -20.07
N PRO A 74 20.86 -0.95 -20.10
CA PRO A 74 22.14 -1.14 -19.40
C PRO A 74 22.05 -0.99 -17.87
N TYR A 75 20.86 -0.87 -17.29
CA TYR A 75 20.68 -0.63 -15.86
C TYR A 75 19.59 -1.52 -15.27
N ASP A 76 19.86 -2.10 -14.10
CA ASP A 76 18.82 -2.62 -13.22
C ASP A 76 17.82 -1.51 -12.89
N VAL A 77 16.59 -1.65 -13.36
CA VAL A 77 15.55 -0.64 -13.07
C VAL A 77 14.95 -0.95 -11.71
N ASP A 78 15.27 -0.13 -10.73
CA ASP A 78 14.60 -0.17 -9.45
C ASP A 78 13.19 0.43 -9.57
N ILE A 79 12.20 -0.31 -9.08
CA ILE A 79 10.80 0.15 -8.98
C ILE A 79 10.49 0.39 -7.51
N TYR A 80 9.83 1.52 -7.25
CA TYR A 80 9.39 1.90 -5.91
C TYR A 80 7.87 1.93 -5.87
N ILE A 81 7.29 1.18 -4.92
CA ILE A 81 5.86 1.22 -4.65
C ILE A 81 5.66 2.10 -3.43
N LEU A 82 5.03 3.24 -3.67
CA LEU A 82 4.70 4.23 -2.66
C LEU A 82 3.34 3.86 -2.07
N MET A 83 3.32 3.26 -0.88
CA MET A 83 2.09 2.89 -0.20
C MET A 83 1.66 4.03 0.75
N GLU A 84 0.50 4.60 0.49
CA GLU A 84 -0.12 5.63 1.31
C GLU A 84 -1.38 5.09 1.99
N HIS A 85 -1.44 5.21 3.30
CA HIS A 85 -2.57 4.78 4.12
C HIS A 85 -3.58 5.91 4.34
N LYS A 86 -4.85 5.62 4.15
CA LYS A 86 -5.96 6.54 4.39
C LYS A 86 -7.07 5.90 5.19
N SER A 87 -7.31 6.43 6.37
CA SER A 87 -8.47 6.11 7.22
C SER A 87 -9.64 7.06 7.01
N TYR A 88 -9.46 8.12 6.24
CA TYR A 88 -10.47 9.11 5.90
C TYR A 88 -10.44 9.47 4.41
N TYR A 89 -11.53 10.06 3.93
CA TYR A 89 -11.66 10.52 2.55
C TYR A 89 -10.87 11.82 2.34
N ASP A 90 -9.86 11.77 1.48
CA ASP A 90 -8.95 12.87 1.24
C ASP A 90 -8.89 13.28 -0.24
N LYS A 91 -9.51 14.41 -0.57
CA LYS A 91 -9.49 14.96 -1.93
C LYS A 91 -8.11 15.44 -2.40
N ALA A 92 -7.21 15.69 -1.47
CA ALA A 92 -5.86 16.15 -1.77
C ALA A 92 -4.87 15.01 -2.07
N ILE A 93 -5.35 13.76 -2.13
CA ILE A 93 -4.50 12.57 -2.30
C ILE A 93 -3.50 12.70 -3.47
N PHE A 94 -3.92 13.23 -4.61
CA PHE A 94 -3.03 13.41 -5.76
C PHE A 94 -1.87 14.36 -5.46
N ILE A 95 -2.16 15.46 -4.78
CA ILE A 95 -1.13 16.45 -4.42
C ILE A 95 -0.17 15.87 -3.39
N GLN A 96 -0.69 15.07 -2.46
CA GLN A 96 0.13 14.38 -1.47
C GLN A 96 1.07 13.36 -2.13
N LEU A 97 0.54 12.49 -2.97
CA LEU A 97 1.34 11.51 -3.72
C LEU A 97 2.40 12.20 -4.58
N LEU A 98 2.02 13.27 -5.28
CA LEU A 98 2.96 14.04 -6.11
C LEU A 98 4.09 14.65 -5.29
N LYS A 99 3.80 15.21 -4.11
CA LYS A 99 4.83 15.73 -3.20
C LYS A 99 5.85 14.64 -2.83
N TYR A 100 5.38 13.44 -2.50
CA TYR A 100 6.28 12.34 -2.16
C TYR A 100 7.15 11.91 -3.35
N MET A 101 6.53 11.78 -4.54
CA MET A 101 7.28 11.44 -5.75
C MET A 101 8.34 12.51 -6.07
N LEU A 102 8.00 13.79 -5.94
CA LEU A 102 8.94 14.89 -6.16
C LEU A 102 10.13 14.83 -5.18
N LEU A 103 9.88 14.62 -3.89
CA LEU A 103 10.95 14.48 -2.88
C LEU A 103 11.88 13.31 -3.19
N MET A 104 11.32 12.18 -3.67
CA MET A 104 12.13 11.03 -4.07
C MET A 104 12.99 11.35 -5.31
N TRP A 105 12.44 12.04 -6.31
CA TRP A 105 13.18 12.46 -7.50
C TRP A 105 14.19 13.56 -7.23
N GLU A 106 13.88 14.53 -6.36
CA GLU A 106 14.84 15.54 -5.90
C GLU A 106 16.08 14.90 -5.26
N LYS A 107 15.87 13.86 -4.45
CA LYS A 107 16.97 13.08 -3.88
C LYS A 107 17.79 12.38 -4.96
N ASP A 108 17.14 11.75 -5.95
CA ASP A 108 17.83 11.11 -7.07
C ASP A 108 18.71 12.11 -7.82
N ILE A 109 18.16 13.30 -8.11
CA ILE A 109 18.90 14.41 -8.76
C ILE A 109 20.10 14.84 -7.90
N ALA A 110 19.89 15.04 -6.60
CA ALA A 110 20.97 15.44 -5.69
C ALA A 110 22.09 14.40 -5.60
N GLU A 111 21.72 13.11 -5.67
CA GLU A 111 22.66 11.98 -5.70
C GLU A 111 23.20 11.65 -7.08
N LYS A 112 22.83 12.42 -8.11
CA LYS A 112 23.20 12.19 -9.54
C LYS A 112 22.80 10.80 -10.06
N LYS A 113 21.68 10.30 -9.58
CA LYS A 113 21.08 9.03 -10.00
C LYS A 113 20.01 9.25 -11.07
N PRO A 114 19.73 8.25 -11.92
CA PRO A 114 18.53 8.26 -12.75
C PRO A 114 17.28 8.39 -11.91
N LEU A 115 16.25 9.08 -12.43
CA LEU A 115 14.96 9.15 -11.75
C LEU A 115 14.35 7.75 -11.63
N ARG A 116 14.00 7.38 -10.42
CA ARG A 116 13.37 6.08 -10.13
C ARG A 116 11.95 6.00 -10.66
N VAL A 117 11.52 4.79 -11.01
CA VAL A 117 10.12 4.52 -11.34
C VAL A 117 9.33 4.40 -10.03
N ILE A 118 8.26 5.17 -9.89
CA ILE A 118 7.42 5.16 -8.69
C ILE A 118 6.00 4.78 -9.07
N ILE A 119 5.45 3.76 -8.41
CA ILE A 119 4.07 3.30 -8.55
C ILE A 119 3.32 3.66 -7.26
N PRO A 120 2.45 4.67 -7.28
CA PRO A 120 1.68 5.03 -6.09
C PRO A 120 0.55 4.00 -5.85
N LEU A 121 0.39 3.59 -4.59
CA LEU A 121 -0.70 2.73 -4.11
C LEU A 121 -1.33 3.37 -2.89
N VAL A 122 -2.64 3.54 -2.91
CA VAL A 122 -3.42 4.03 -1.78
C VAL A 122 -4.15 2.87 -1.13
N PHE A 123 -3.85 2.63 0.14
CA PHE A 123 -4.59 1.71 0.99
C PHE A 123 -5.68 2.50 1.73
N TYR A 124 -6.93 2.22 1.43
CA TYR A 124 -8.07 2.91 2.01
C TYR A 124 -8.96 1.98 2.82
N HIS A 125 -9.25 2.37 4.06
CA HIS A 125 -10.21 1.66 4.92
C HIS A 125 -11.22 2.61 5.61
N GLY A 126 -11.41 3.81 5.05
CA GLY A 126 -12.34 4.79 5.61
C GLY A 126 -13.80 4.41 5.45
N LYS A 127 -14.67 5.11 6.18
CA LYS A 127 -16.10 4.85 6.24
C LYS A 127 -16.84 5.23 4.94
N ARG A 128 -16.41 6.32 4.29
CA ARG A 128 -17.04 6.84 3.08
C ARG A 128 -16.55 6.05 1.87
N LYS A 129 -17.42 5.84 0.87
CA LYS A 129 -17.00 5.30 -0.43
C LYS A 129 -15.93 6.19 -1.05
N TRP A 130 -14.87 5.59 -1.56
CA TRP A 130 -13.86 6.30 -2.32
C TRP A 130 -14.37 6.54 -3.74
N ASP A 131 -14.62 7.80 -4.08
CA ASP A 131 -15.13 8.26 -5.39
C ASP A 131 -14.18 9.25 -6.08
N ILE A 132 -12.93 9.34 -5.58
CA ILE A 132 -11.88 10.15 -6.22
C ILE A 132 -11.39 9.39 -7.46
N PRO A 133 -11.29 10.04 -8.62
CA PRO A 133 -10.71 9.44 -9.81
C PRO A 133 -9.34 8.83 -9.55
N LEU A 134 -8.96 7.80 -10.33
CA LEU A 134 -7.65 7.14 -10.18
C LEU A 134 -6.54 7.78 -11.01
N GLN A 135 -6.89 8.68 -11.93
CA GLN A 135 -5.94 9.43 -12.76
C GLN A 135 -6.00 10.93 -12.41
N PHE A 136 -4.82 11.55 -12.28
CA PHE A 136 -4.72 12.96 -11.90
C PHE A 136 -5.41 13.89 -12.89
N ILE A 137 -5.29 13.62 -14.18
CA ILE A 137 -5.88 14.44 -15.25
C ILE A 137 -7.42 14.50 -15.17
N GLU A 138 -8.07 13.50 -14.57
CA GLU A 138 -9.53 13.48 -14.42
C GLU A 138 -10.06 14.48 -13.39
N GLN A 139 -9.15 15.09 -12.59
CA GLN A 139 -9.50 16.22 -11.71
C GLN A 139 -9.90 17.48 -12.49
N PHE A 140 -9.50 17.55 -13.76
CA PHE A 140 -9.65 18.74 -14.59
C PHE A 140 -10.75 18.53 -15.63
N LYS A 141 -11.77 19.36 -15.59
CA LYS A 141 -12.84 19.39 -16.61
C LYS A 141 -12.39 20.23 -17.81
N LEU A 142 -11.50 19.68 -18.62
CA LEU A 142 -10.87 20.39 -19.75
C LEU A 142 -11.08 19.65 -21.07
N LYS A 143 -10.98 20.41 -22.17
CA LYS A 143 -10.92 19.86 -23.52
C LYS A 143 -9.62 19.07 -23.70
N ASP A 144 -9.64 18.05 -24.58
CA ASP A 144 -8.52 17.13 -24.76
C ASP A 144 -7.26 17.82 -25.28
N GLU A 145 -7.41 18.91 -26.07
CA GLU A 145 -6.28 19.69 -26.57
C GLU A 145 -5.43 20.30 -25.45
N LEU A 146 -6.02 20.58 -24.28
CA LEU A 146 -5.33 21.15 -23.12
C LEU A 146 -4.75 20.08 -22.22
N LYS A 147 -5.34 18.87 -22.19
CA LYS A 147 -4.90 17.78 -21.33
C LYS A 147 -3.45 17.35 -21.59
N LYS A 148 -2.98 17.47 -22.84
CA LYS A 148 -1.60 17.13 -23.24
C LYS A 148 -0.51 17.98 -22.56
N TYR A 149 -0.86 19.13 -22.01
CA TYR A 149 0.06 20.01 -21.28
C TYR A 149 0.02 19.80 -19.77
N LEU A 150 -0.87 18.93 -19.27
CA LEU A 150 -1.00 18.66 -17.85
C LEU A 150 -0.18 17.44 -17.45
N LEU A 151 0.35 17.50 -16.25
CA LEU A 151 0.88 16.30 -15.60
C LEU A 151 -0.24 15.26 -15.47
N ASN A 152 0.07 14.03 -15.82
CA ASN A 152 -0.82 12.91 -15.57
C ASN A 152 -0.07 11.75 -14.97
N PHE A 153 -0.63 11.17 -13.91
CA PHE A 153 -0.20 9.91 -13.31
C PHE A 153 -1.42 9.20 -12.73
N LYS A 154 -1.25 7.93 -12.46
CA LYS A 154 -2.29 7.04 -11.93
C LYS A 154 -1.80 6.44 -10.63
N TYR A 155 -2.70 6.24 -9.67
CA TYR A 155 -2.44 5.43 -8.50
C TYR A 155 -3.30 4.17 -8.48
N ILE A 156 -2.84 3.15 -7.77
CA ILE A 156 -3.57 1.92 -7.50
C ILE A 156 -4.36 2.13 -6.21
N LEU A 157 -5.64 1.78 -6.20
CA LEU A 157 -6.48 1.84 -5.02
C LEU A 157 -6.75 0.45 -4.48
N PHE A 158 -6.38 0.20 -3.23
CA PHE A 158 -6.87 -0.91 -2.44
C PHE A 158 -7.89 -0.37 -1.43
N ASP A 159 -9.17 -0.48 -1.75
CA ASP A 159 -10.28 -0.09 -0.87
C ASP A 159 -10.83 -1.35 -0.17
N THR A 160 -10.63 -1.46 1.14
CA THR A 160 -11.09 -2.58 1.95
C THR A 160 -12.62 -2.76 1.91
N ASN A 161 -13.36 -1.73 1.52
CA ASN A 161 -14.83 -1.79 1.43
C ASN A 161 -15.33 -2.50 0.18
N ILE A 162 -14.52 -2.52 -0.88
CA ILE A 162 -14.90 -3.04 -2.21
C ILE A 162 -14.16 -4.35 -2.49
N LYS A 163 -12.90 -4.46 -2.07
CA LYS A 163 -12.09 -5.65 -2.30
C LYS A 163 -12.59 -6.84 -1.48
N ASN A 164 -12.89 -7.92 -2.17
CA ASN A 164 -13.19 -9.22 -1.54
C ASN A 164 -11.87 -10.00 -1.38
N PHE A 165 -11.07 -9.60 -0.39
CA PHE A 165 -9.77 -10.21 -0.11
C PHE A 165 -9.84 -11.37 0.89
N GLU A 166 -10.97 -11.57 1.53
CA GLU A 166 -11.19 -12.55 2.59
C GLU A 166 -10.98 -13.99 2.09
N ASN A 167 -11.23 -14.22 0.80
CA ASN A 167 -11.06 -15.52 0.15
C ASN A 167 -9.77 -15.66 -0.66
N ASP A 168 -8.90 -14.66 -0.61
CA ASP A 168 -7.63 -14.71 -1.33
C ASP A 168 -6.73 -15.82 -0.76
N PRO A 169 -6.23 -16.77 -1.59
CA PRO A 169 -5.44 -17.90 -1.12
C PRO A 169 -4.12 -17.47 -0.45
N ILE A 170 -3.50 -16.39 -0.94
CA ILE A 170 -2.25 -15.88 -0.40
C ILE A 170 -2.48 -15.35 1.01
N LEU A 171 -3.52 -14.51 1.17
CA LEU A 171 -3.87 -13.95 2.47
C LEU A 171 -4.35 -15.03 3.46
N LYS A 172 -5.05 -16.07 3.00
CA LYS A 172 -5.40 -17.21 3.86
C LYS A 172 -4.19 -17.99 4.39
N ASN A 173 -3.05 -17.91 3.73
CA ASN A 173 -1.80 -18.49 4.23
C ASN A 173 -1.06 -17.53 5.18
N ASN A 174 -1.33 -16.24 5.11
CA ASN A 174 -0.79 -15.23 6.01
C ASN A 174 -1.87 -14.74 6.99
N ILE A 175 -2.06 -15.53 8.05
CA ILE A 175 -3.12 -15.30 9.06
C ILE A 175 -3.01 -13.92 9.70
N PHE A 176 -1.79 -13.49 10.03
CA PHE A 176 -1.56 -12.20 10.64
C PHE A 176 -2.02 -11.06 9.72
N LEU A 177 -1.61 -11.08 8.45
CA LEU A 177 -1.98 -10.05 7.50
C LEU A 177 -3.49 -10.04 7.24
N LEU A 178 -4.10 -11.22 7.01
CA LEU A 178 -5.55 -11.32 6.81
C LEU A 178 -6.32 -10.76 8.00
N THR A 179 -5.94 -11.14 9.22
CA THR A 179 -6.55 -10.63 10.45
C THR A 179 -6.43 -9.12 10.56
N ALA A 180 -5.23 -8.57 10.29
CA ALA A 180 -4.99 -7.14 10.33
C ALA A 180 -5.85 -6.37 9.31
N LEU A 181 -5.97 -6.87 8.08
CA LEU A 181 -6.82 -6.28 7.04
C LEU A 181 -8.30 -6.31 7.42
N LEU A 182 -8.78 -7.42 8.00
CA LEU A 182 -10.15 -7.55 8.48
C LEU A 182 -10.44 -6.61 9.66
N LEU A 183 -9.51 -6.47 10.59
CA LEU A 183 -9.61 -5.50 11.68
C LEU A 183 -9.69 -4.07 11.14
N MET A 184 -8.82 -3.68 10.21
CA MET A 184 -8.87 -2.36 9.58
C MET A 184 -10.22 -2.12 8.87
N LYS A 185 -10.75 -3.13 8.17
CA LYS A 185 -12.06 -3.06 7.50
C LYS A 185 -13.20 -2.86 8.51
N SER A 186 -13.15 -3.52 9.67
CA SER A 186 -14.23 -3.53 10.66
C SER A 186 -14.30 -2.28 11.53
N VAL A 187 -13.17 -1.60 11.75
CA VAL A 187 -13.04 -0.50 12.73
C VAL A 187 -14.09 0.61 12.55
N PHE A 188 -14.41 0.98 11.31
CA PHE A 188 -15.35 2.08 11.04
C PHE A 188 -16.79 1.61 10.81
N LYS A 189 -17.00 0.34 10.55
CA LYS A 189 -18.33 -0.17 10.13
C LYS A 189 -19.12 -0.80 11.28
N LYS A 190 -18.49 -1.06 12.45
CA LYS A 190 -19.01 -1.96 13.47
C LYS A 190 -19.45 -3.29 12.83
N ASP A 191 -18.66 -3.76 11.88
CA ASP A 191 -18.93 -4.92 11.06
C ASP A 191 -18.59 -6.18 11.87
N PHE A 192 -19.57 -6.64 12.63
CA PHE A 192 -19.46 -7.86 13.42
C PHE A 192 -19.23 -9.10 12.54
N GLU A 193 -19.70 -9.10 11.29
CA GLU A 193 -19.45 -10.21 10.36
C GLU A 193 -17.97 -10.38 10.06
N SER A 194 -17.24 -9.28 9.82
CA SER A 194 -15.78 -9.35 9.64
C SER A 194 -15.07 -9.88 10.88
N ILE A 195 -15.56 -9.54 12.07
CA ILE A 195 -14.99 -10.06 13.33
C ILE A 195 -15.31 -11.56 13.48
N ILE A 196 -16.53 -11.99 13.16
CA ILE A 196 -16.89 -13.41 13.18
C ILE A 196 -16.01 -14.21 12.22
N LYS A 197 -15.79 -13.70 11.00
CA LYS A 197 -14.90 -14.34 10.01
C LYS A 197 -13.47 -14.49 10.49
N ILE A 198 -12.96 -13.55 11.31
CA ILE A 198 -11.64 -13.70 11.94
C ILE A 198 -11.65 -14.93 12.86
N PHE A 199 -12.68 -15.08 13.69
CA PHE A 199 -12.78 -16.21 14.61
C PHE A 199 -12.97 -17.54 13.87
N GLU A 200 -13.86 -17.59 12.87
CA GLU A 200 -14.06 -18.78 12.02
C GLU A 200 -12.75 -19.19 11.34
N PHE A 201 -12.02 -18.22 10.81
CA PHE A 201 -10.74 -18.47 10.17
C PHE A 201 -9.67 -18.98 11.15
N TRP A 202 -9.65 -18.48 12.37
CA TRP A 202 -8.74 -18.95 13.41
C TRP A 202 -9.11 -20.36 13.89
N GLU A 203 -10.41 -20.67 13.95
CA GLU A 203 -10.91 -22.01 14.25
C GLU A 203 -10.47 -23.02 13.19
N ASP A 204 -10.69 -22.71 11.91
CA ASP A 204 -10.28 -23.55 10.78
C ASP A 204 -8.77 -23.84 10.75
N LYS A 205 -7.96 -22.95 11.32
CA LYS A 205 -6.51 -23.11 11.43
C LYS A 205 -6.07 -23.78 12.75
N GLY A 206 -7.01 -24.18 13.59
CA GLY A 206 -6.71 -24.83 14.87
C GLY A 206 -6.10 -23.93 15.94
N PHE A 207 -6.20 -22.58 15.78
CA PHE A 207 -5.60 -21.64 16.75
C PHE A 207 -6.24 -21.72 18.13
N PHE A 208 -7.52 -22.10 18.22
CA PHE A 208 -8.18 -22.26 19.52
C PHE A 208 -7.73 -23.50 20.28
N GLU A 209 -7.23 -24.50 19.57
CA GLU A 209 -6.66 -25.71 20.18
C GLU A 209 -5.23 -25.47 20.70
N ASN A 210 -4.54 -24.46 20.13
CA ASN A 210 -3.20 -24.08 20.53
C ASN A 210 -3.15 -22.65 21.08
N LYS A 211 -3.47 -22.53 22.38
CA LYS A 211 -3.51 -21.23 23.08
C LYS A 211 -2.20 -20.44 23.00
N GLU A 212 -1.05 -21.11 22.98
CA GLU A 212 0.25 -20.43 22.88
C GLU A 212 0.48 -19.83 21.50
N ALA A 213 0.11 -20.55 20.43
CA ALA A 213 0.17 -20.04 19.07
C ALA A 213 -0.77 -18.83 18.88
N LEU A 214 -1.99 -18.90 19.42
CA LEU A 214 -2.94 -17.79 19.41
C LEU A 214 -2.39 -16.56 20.14
N LEU A 215 -1.83 -16.74 21.35
CA LEU A 215 -1.24 -15.64 22.11
C LEU A 215 -0.02 -15.03 21.41
N LEU A 216 0.76 -15.86 20.71
CA LEU A 216 1.89 -15.38 19.92
C LEU A 216 1.44 -14.49 18.76
N GLU A 217 0.39 -14.89 18.04
CA GLU A 217 -0.16 -14.10 16.94
C GLU A 217 -0.84 -12.82 17.44
N LEU A 218 -1.60 -12.88 18.53
CA LEU A 218 -2.21 -11.69 19.12
C LEU A 218 -1.19 -10.65 19.61
N ARG A 219 -0.03 -11.09 20.09
CA ARG A 219 1.05 -10.17 20.50
C ARG A 219 1.70 -9.44 19.33
N LYS A 220 1.54 -9.94 18.11
CA LYS A 220 2.03 -9.28 16.89
C LYS A 220 1.09 -8.15 16.43
N LEU A 221 -0.21 -8.24 16.73
CA LEU A 221 -1.21 -7.18 16.49
C LEU A 221 -1.06 -6.02 17.49
#